data_960b8e59ec18c407c437f182024d749e
#
_entry.id   960b8e59ec18c407c437f182024d749e
#
_cell.length_a   1.000
_cell.length_b   1.000
_cell.length_c   1.000
_cell.angle_alpha   90.00
_cell.angle_beta   90.00
_cell.angle_gamma   90.00
#
_symmetry.space_group_name_H-M   'P 1'
#
loop_
_entity.id
_entity.type
_entity.pdbx_description
1 polymer ?
#
loop_
_entity_poly.entity_id
_entity_poly.type
_entity_poly.pdbx_seq_one_letter_code
_entity_poly.pdbx_strand_id
1 'polypeptide(L)'
;MTRVTSRKRARGGDDDGDDDADAPTTTTKPTTMTCPYLDTINPHALGNFDFEKKCAVSLSPINVYACLTCGKYYAGRGRSTHAYAHALESSHHLFMRLRDGKTWCLPDGYEVTSDEGESAAALRRIRDVLRPTYAEAYVRETLERRSTWRRALDGTEFLVGCVGLNRVSAAYASTSGGEAAARDFGASAVLQALNRVSLLRRALLLHDDTEDSSLFAALSSLTKKIWNEKNFKGHSSPHEFARAARERADKTGASLMSGDAAQFTRWLLNELIKDEKKKNKTNSVVESCFRGRIEILDADADDADAANKVVPFLTLTVDLPDAPLFQDVMEKKIIPQVSLEHKLLKKFDGVTVDPKTRKRYRLRELPPYLVVVVSRFAKNNFFVEKNPTIVTFPTRGLNLAAHIPVPAGDETSATYDLIANVAHDGTPENGSYRAHAFHAPENVWYEIQDLLVQEVLPQQVTLAETFIQIYERRQK
;
A
#
# COMPACT_ATOMS: atom_id res chain seq x y z
N MET A 1 56.65 16.78 -28.75
CA MET A 1 55.59 16.09 -29.48
C MET A 1 55.55 14.64 -28.99
N THR A 2 54.71 14.34 -28.02
CA THR A 2 54.55 12.96 -27.54
C THR A 2 53.07 12.74 -27.20
N ARG A 3 52.44 11.91 -27.98
CA ARG A 3 51.02 11.52 -27.85
C ARG A 3 50.84 10.65 -26.62
N VAL A 4 49.98 11.07 -25.67
CA VAL A 4 49.53 10.23 -24.58
C VAL A 4 48.21 9.59 -25.00
N THR A 5 48.22 8.29 -25.17
CA THR A 5 47.03 7.46 -25.45
C THR A 5 46.37 7.12 -24.13
N SER A 6 45.14 7.62 -23.89
CA SER A 6 44.31 7.22 -22.76
C SER A 6 43.69 5.84 -22.99
N ARG A 7 44.03 4.88 -22.14
CA ARG A 7 43.36 3.58 -22.05
C ARG A 7 41.97 3.74 -21.43
N LYS A 8 40.92 3.49 -22.20
CA LYS A 8 39.57 3.23 -21.70
C LYS A 8 39.60 1.93 -20.87
N ARG A 9 39.30 2.05 -19.59
CA ARG A 9 38.92 0.89 -18.75
C ARG A 9 37.53 0.44 -19.18
N ALA A 10 37.43 -0.79 -19.68
CA ALA A 10 36.15 -1.48 -19.84
C ALA A 10 35.51 -1.68 -18.46
N ARG A 11 34.28 -1.24 -18.31
CA ARG A 11 33.43 -1.66 -17.20
C ARG A 11 33.05 -3.11 -17.44
N GLY A 12 33.48 -3.99 -16.53
CA GLY A 12 32.99 -5.36 -16.47
C GLY A 12 31.48 -5.34 -16.23
N GLY A 13 30.73 -6.01 -17.08
CA GLY A 13 29.35 -6.36 -16.81
C GLY A 13 29.37 -7.36 -15.67
N ASP A 14 28.63 -7.04 -14.59
CA ASP A 14 28.27 -8.02 -13.58
C ASP A 14 27.26 -8.97 -14.24
N ASP A 15 27.80 -10.10 -14.66
CA ASP A 15 27.06 -11.28 -15.11
C ASP A 15 26.52 -11.91 -13.80
N ASP A 16 25.25 -11.61 -13.45
CA ASP A 16 24.53 -12.26 -12.37
C ASP A 16 24.25 -13.73 -12.77
N GLY A 17 25.33 -14.50 -12.84
CA GLY A 17 25.25 -15.93 -12.98
C GLY A 17 24.54 -16.52 -11.76
N ASP A 18 23.44 -17.22 -12.00
CA ASP A 18 22.81 -18.17 -11.10
C ASP A 18 23.82 -19.26 -10.72
N ASP A 19 24.73 -18.99 -9.78
CA ASP A 19 25.58 -19.99 -9.15
C ASP A 19 24.76 -20.88 -8.18
N ASP A 20 23.69 -21.51 -8.69
CA ASP A 20 23.21 -22.80 -8.22
C ASP A 20 24.08 -23.91 -8.84
N ALA A 21 25.40 -23.81 -8.67
CA ALA A 21 26.32 -24.82 -9.16
C ALA A 21 26.05 -26.16 -8.49
N ASP A 22 25.57 -27.08 -9.31
CA ASP A 22 25.37 -28.49 -9.16
C ASP A 22 26.13 -29.16 -8.01
N ALA A 23 25.36 -29.56 -6.98
CA ALA A 23 25.71 -30.75 -6.22
C ALA A 23 25.35 -31.97 -7.12
N PRO A 24 26.17 -33.02 -7.17
CA PRO A 24 25.97 -34.15 -8.07
C PRO A 24 24.59 -34.78 -7.83
N THR A 25 23.77 -34.77 -8.86
CA THR A 25 22.49 -35.47 -8.95
C THR A 25 22.72 -36.98 -8.94
N THR A 26 22.78 -37.56 -7.76
CA THR A 26 22.48 -38.97 -7.62
C THR A 26 20.96 -39.15 -7.68
N THR A 27 20.48 -39.60 -8.82
CA THR A 27 19.12 -40.05 -9.07
C THR A 27 18.85 -41.32 -8.27
N THR A 28 18.52 -41.15 -6.99
CA THR A 28 17.82 -42.18 -6.19
C THR A 28 16.42 -41.66 -5.91
N LYS A 29 15.42 -42.49 -6.23
CA LYS A 29 14.00 -42.26 -5.90
C LYS A 29 13.87 -41.81 -4.46
N PRO A 30 13.05 -40.78 -4.13
CA PRO A 30 12.89 -40.32 -2.77
C PRO A 30 12.20 -41.40 -1.95
N THR A 31 12.97 -42.12 -1.15
CA THR A 31 12.43 -42.77 0.05
C THR A 31 12.02 -41.63 0.95
N THR A 32 10.79 -41.57 1.41
CA THR A 32 10.26 -40.58 2.36
C THR A 32 11.01 -40.68 3.67
N MET A 33 12.19 -40.07 3.75
CA MET A 33 12.91 -39.91 5.02
C MET A 33 12.28 -38.73 5.76
N THR A 34 11.64 -39.03 6.89
CA THR A 34 11.25 -38.01 7.86
C THR A 34 12.53 -37.34 8.39
N CYS A 35 12.64 -36.03 8.20
CA CYS A 35 13.81 -35.28 8.68
C CYS A 35 13.88 -35.38 10.24
N PRO A 36 15.00 -35.82 10.82
CA PRO A 36 15.12 -36.00 12.27
C PRO A 36 15.09 -34.69 13.07
N TYR A 37 15.21 -33.55 12.40
CA TYR A 37 15.27 -32.23 13.04
C TYR A 37 13.95 -31.47 13.06
N LEU A 38 12.83 -32.09 12.68
CA LEU A 38 11.51 -31.44 12.62
C LEU A 38 11.00 -30.96 13.98
N ASP A 39 11.46 -31.57 15.06
CA ASP A 39 11.17 -31.21 16.45
C ASP A 39 11.93 -29.95 16.91
N THR A 40 12.96 -29.52 16.16
CA THR A 40 13.74 -28.31 16.48
C THR A 40 13.07 -27.01 16.04
N ILE A 41 11.91 -27.08 15.37
CA ILE A 41 11.14 -25.92 14.97
C ILE A 41 10.65 -25.19 16.23
N ASN A 42 11.09 -23.92 16.39
CA ASN A 42 10.71 -23.09 17.51
C ASN A 42 9.62 -22.08 17.13
N PRO A 43 8.36 -22.29 17.52
CA PRO A 43 7.27 -21.37 17.22
C PRO A 43 7.49 -19.94 17.75
N HIS A 44 8.17 -19.78 18.88
CA HIS A 44 8.41 -18.47 19.47
C HIS A 44 9.46 -17.64 18.71
N ALA A 45 10.43 -18.29 18.07
CA ALA A 45 11.42 -17.61 17.24
C ALA A 45 10.81 -17.04 15.94
N LEU A 46 9.66 -17.56 15.51
CA LEU A 46 9.00 -17.19 14.26
C LEU A 46 8.42 -15.77 14.29
N GLY A 47 8.20 -15.18 15.47
CA GLY A 47 7.82 -13.76 15.60
C GLY A 47 8.79 -12.79 14.92
N ASN A 48 10.04 -13.21 14.70
CA ASN A 48 11.05 -12.41 13.99
C ASN A 48 10.87 -12.43 12.45
N PHE A 49 10.02 -13.30 11.90
CA PHE A 49 9.79 -13.39 10.46
C PHE A 49 9.00 -12.21 9.86
N ASP A 50 8.52 -11.32 10.70
CA ASP A 50 7.88 -10.07 10.26
C ASP A 50 8.87 -8.96 9.89
N PHE A 51 10.16 -9.14 10.22
CA PHE A 51 11.21 -8.20 9.85
C PHE A 51 11.59 -8.32 8.36
N GLU A 52 12.36 -7.33 7.90
CA GLU A 52 12.84 -7.29 6.53
C GLU A 52 13.66 -8.54 6.19
N LYS A 53 13.32 -9.20 5.10
CA LYS A 53 13.92 -10.46 4.64
C LYS A 53 15.31 -10.24 4.06
N LYS A 54 16.27 -9.94 4.92
CA LYS A 54 17.70 -9.77 4.58
C LYS A 54 18.56 -10.76 5.34
N CYS A 55 19.63 -11.20 4.73
CA CYS A 55 20.65 -11.99 5.41
C CYS A 55 21.22 -11.23 6.62
N ALA A 56 21.26 -11.85 7.79
CA ALA A 56 21.76 -11.25 9.03
C ALA A 56 23.27 -10.89 8.96
N VAL A 57 24.01 -11.46 8.01
CA VAL A 57 25.45 -11.25 7.86
C VAL A 57 25.76 -10.32 6.68
N SER A 58 25.27 -10.63 5.48
CA SER A 58 25.60 -9.87 4.27
C SER A 58 24.65 -8.70 3.99
N LEU A 59 23.52 -8.60 4.72
CA LEU A 59 22.44 -7.64 4.49
C LEU A 59 21.79 -7.72 3.10
N SER A 60 22.15 -8.74 2.32
CA SER A 60 21.60 -9.00 1.00
C SER A 60 20.17 -9.56 1.10
N PRO A 61 19.22 -9.11 0.26
CA PRO A 61 17.88 -9.69 0.15
C PRO A 61 17.82 -10.87 -0.82
N ILE A 62 18.94 -11.24 -1.46
CA ILE A 62 18.98 -12.25 -2.50
C ILE A 62 19.17 -13.63 -1.89
N ASN A 63 18.39 -14.61 -2.38
CA ASN A 63 18.47 -16.03 -2.01
C ASN A 63 18.47 -16.28 -0.50
N VAL A 64 17.48 -15.69 0.20
CA VAL A 64 17.39 -15.70 1.67
C VAL A 64 16.61 -16.89 2.17
N TYR A 65 17.14 -17.53 3.20
CA TYR A 65 16.57 -18.65 3.95
C TYR A 65 16.30 -18.24 5.39
N ALA A 66 15.16 -18.62 5.92
CA ALA A 66 14.79 -18.43 7.31
C ALA A 66 15.17 -19.67 8.13
N CYS A 67 15.98 -19.52 9.16
CA CYS A 67 16.24 -20.58 10.13
C CYS A 67 15.00 -20.81 11.00
N LEU A 68 14.43 -22.02 10.99
CA LEU A 68 13.21 -22.35 11.71
C LEU A 68 13.43 -22.56 13.21
N THR A 69 14.68 -22.61 13.65
CA THR A 69 15.06 -22.78 15.05
C THR A 69 15.25 -21.44 15.76
N CYS A 70 15.97 -20.46 15.14
CA CYS A 70 16.27 -19.18 15.79
C CYS A 70 15.54 -17.97 15.19
N GLY A 71 14.84 -18.12 14.05
CA GLY A 71 14.09 -17.05 13.38
C GLY A 71 14.96 -16.02 12.63
N LYS A 72 16.26 -16.24 12.47
CA LYS A 72 17.16 -15.36 11.73
C LYS A 72 17.22 -15.74 10.26
N TYR A 73 17.57 -14.77 9.43
CA TYR A 73 17.67 -14.93 7.98
C TYR A 73 19.12 -15.04 7.53
N TYR A 74 19.41 -15.95 6.60
CA TYR A 74 20.74 -16.18 6.05
C TYR A 74 20.70 -16.39 4.54
N ALA A 75 21.71 -15.92 3.82
CA ALA A 75 21.80 -16.07 2.37
C ALA A 75 22.41 -17.42 1.98
N GLY A 76 21.81 -18.06 0.97
CA GLY A 76 22.33 -19.25 0.29
C GLY A 76 22.26 -20.54 1.09
N ARG A 77 22.42 -21.68 0.41
CA ARG A 77 22.48 -23.04 1.02
C ARG A 77 23.72 -23.83 0.66
N GLY A 78 24.57 -23.30 -0.20
CA GLY A 78 25.82 -23.94 -0.61
C GLY A 78 26.89 -23.88 0.48
N ARG A 79 27.95 -24.68 0.34
CA ARG A 79 29.02 -24.86 1.37
C ARG A 79 29.71 -23.57 1.83
N SER A 80 29.75 -22.54 1.02
CA SER A 80 30.39 -21.24 1.32
C SER A 80 29.39 -20.14 1.69
N THR A 81 28.13 -20.48 1.96
CA THR A 81 27.08 -19.49 2.22
C THR A 81 26.75 -19.36 3.71
N HIS A 82 26.08 -18.26 4.06
CA HIS A 82 25.81 -17.94 5.46
C HIS A 82 24.79 -18.89 6.12
N ALA A 83 23.80 -19.43 5.39
CA ALA A 83 22.87 -20.41 5.98
C ALA A 83 23.59 -21.74 6.26
N TYR A 84 24.49 -22.16 5.38
CA TYR A 84 25.29 -23.36 5.57
C TYR A 84 26.26 -23.20 6.77
N ALA A 85 26.96 -22.07 6.86
CA ALA A 85 27.84 -21.78 8.00
C ALA A 85 27.06 -21.78 9.32
N HIS A 86 25.89 -21.11 9.35
CA HIS A 86 25.03 -21.10 10.53
C HIS A 86 24.55 -22.50 10.94
N ALA A 87 24.26 -23.38 9.97
CA ALA A 87 23.88 -24.75 10.27
C ALA A 87 24.99 -25.53 11.00
N LEU A 88 26.24 -25.33 10.59
CA LEU A 88 27.40 -25.97 11.23
C LEU A 88 27.75 -25.36 12.59
N GLU A 89 27.74 -24.01 12.68
CA GLU A 89 28.16 -23.31 13.90
C GLU A 89 27.14 -23.40 15.04
N SER A 90 25.85 -23.34 14.71
CA SER A 90 24.75 -23.30 15.69
C SER A 90 23.99 -24.61 15.83
N SER A 91 24.31 -25.64 15.03
CA SER A 91 23.55 -26.90 14.95
C SER A 91 22.06 -26.69 14.64
N HIS A 92 21.73 -25.68 13.83
CA HIS A 92 20.39 -25.42 13.36
C HIS A 92 20.22 -25.95 11.96
N HIS A 93 19.40 -26.97 11.78
CA HIS A 93 19.40 -27.77 10.55
C HIS A 93 18.25 -27.43 9.58
N LEU A 94 17.17 -26.80 10.05
CA LEU A 94 16.00 -26.53 9.23
C LEU A 94 15.94 -25.08 8.73
N PHE A 95 15.88 -24.92 7.41
CA PHE A 95 15.84 -23.63 6.75
C PHE A 95 14.74 -23.59 5.70
N MET A 96 13.88 -22.55 5.74
CA MET A 96 12.85 -22.33 4.74
C MET A 96 13.31 -21.24 3.77
N ARG A 97 13.33 -21.55 2.47
CA ARG A 97 13.61 -20.56 1.43
C ARG A 97 12.43 -19.58 1.32
N LEU A 98 12.70 -18.29 1.46
CA LEU A 98 11.66 -17.28 1.50
C LEU A 98 10.98 -17.04 0.15
N ARG A 99 11.66 -17.37 -0.96
CA ARG A 99 11.14 -17.19 -2.32
C ARG A 99 9.95 -18.11 -2.62
N ASP A 100 10.02 -19.39 -2.26
CA ASP A 100 9.02 -20.41 -2.64
C ASP A 100 8.45 -21.20 -1.44
N GLY A 101 8.96 -20.95 -0.23
CA GLY A 101 8.52 -21.65 0.98
C GLY A 101 8.98 -23.11 1.08
N LYS A 102 9.94 -23.54 0.24
CA LYS A 102 10.53 -24.87 0.35
C LYS A 102 11.46 -24.96 1.55
N THR A 103 11.39 -26.09 2.26
CA THR A 103 12.20 -26.32 3.45
C THR A 103 13.37 -27.24 3.13
N TRP A 104 14.54 -26.91 3.64
CA TRP A 104 15.79 -27.61 3.39
C TRP A 104 16.45 -27.99 4.71
N CYS A 105 17.02 -29.18 4.76
CA CYS A 105 17.91 -29.58 5.85
C CYS A 105 19.37 -29.27 5.47
N LEU A 106 20.07 -28.53 6.32
CA LEU A 106 21.48 -28.19 6.15
C LEU A 106 22.28 -28.77 7.34
N PRO A 107 23.49 -29.22 7.14
CA PRO A 107 24.33 -29.16 5.93
C PRO A 107 24.04 -30.24 4.89
N ASP A 108 23.16 -31.21 5.13
CA ASP A 108 22.96 -32.40 4.29
C ASP A 108 22.37 -32.07 2.91
N GLY A 109 21.69 -30.92 2.77
CA GLY A 109 21.29 -30.35 1.47
C GLY A 109 20.05 -31.00 0.82
N TYR A 110 19.25 -31.78 1.53
CA TYR A 110 18.01 -32.38 0.99
C TYR A 110 16.79 -31.51 1.29
N GLU A 111 15.79 -31.58 0.38
CA GLU A 111 14.50 -30.93 0.58
C GLU A 111 13.65 -31.74 1.59
N VAL A 112 13.15 -31.05 2.60
CA VAL A 112 12.30 -31.66 3.62
C VAL A 112 10.86 -31.61 3.13
N THR A 113 10.35 -32.77 2.72
CA THR A 113 8.93 -32.99 2.40
C THR A 113 8.30 -33.70 3.58
N SER A 114 7.42 -33.00 4.30
CA SER A 114 6.64 -33.61 5.38
C SER A 114 5.18 -33.46 5.03
N ASP A 115 4.52 -34.56 4.73
CA ASP A 115 3.12 -34.58 4.29
C ASP A 115 2.15 -34.86 5.45
N GLU A 116 2.63 -35.44 6.55
CA GLU A 116 1.80 -35.87 7.68
C GLU A 116 2.44 -35.51 9.04
N GLY A 117 1.59 -35.39 10.08
CA GLY A 117 1.99 -35.16 11.47
C GLY A 117 2.04 -33.70 11.89
N GLU A 118 2.40 -33.48 13.16
CA GLU A 118 2.45 -32.18 13.83
C GLU A 118 3.47 -31.23 13.21
N SER A 119 4.62 -31.75 12.82
CA SER A 119 5.70 -30.99 12.19
C SER A 119 5.31 -30.52 10.79
N ALA A 120 4.57 -31.33 10.03
CA ALA A 120 4.01 -30.92 8.73
C ALA A 120 2.98 -29.79 8.90
N ALA A 121 2.17 -29.84 9.94
CA ALA A 121 1.23 -28.79 10.27
C ALA A 121 1.97 -27.48 10.64
N ALA A 122 3.07 -27.57 11.40
CA ALA A 122 3.90 -26.42 11.74
C ALA A 122 4.54 -25.80 10.50
N LEU A 123 5.14 -26.59 9.61
CA LEU A 123 5.72 -26.12 8.34
C LEU A 123 4.67 -25.47 7.44
N ARG A 124 3.48 -26.07 7.31
CA ARG A 124 2.37 -25.48 6.55
C ARG A 124 1.95 -24.14 7.15
N ARG A 125 1.79 -24.05 8.49
CA ARG A 125 1.44 -22.82 9.19
C ARG A 125 2.48 -21.72 8.95
N ILE A 126 3.78 -22.03 9.04
CA ILE A 126 4.85 -21.07 8.77
C ILE A 126 4.78 -20.58 7.31
N ARG A 127 4.60 -21.49 6.36
CA ARG A 127 4.47 -21.16 4.95
C ARG A 127 3.27 -20.25 4.68
N ASP A 128 2.13 -20.56 5.27
CA ASP A 128 0.90 -19.78 5.15
C ASP A 128 1.04 -18.36 5.72
N VAL A 129 1.86 -18.18 6.76
CA VAL A 129 2.12 -16.84 7.31
C VAL A 129 3.12 -16.07 6.47
N LEU A 130 4.21 -16.70 6.03
CA LEU A 130 5.23 -16.05 5.21
C LEU A 130 4.71 -15.71 3.80
N ARG A 131 3.86 -16.57 3.25
CA ARG A 131 3.32 -16.46 1.90
C ARG A 131 1.86 -16.90 1.86
N PRO A 132 0.96 -16.08 2.38
CA PRO A 132 -0.46 -16.41 2.34
C PRO A 132 -0.98 -16.43 0.89
N THR A 133 -1.70 -17.50 0.55
CA THR A 133 -2.38 -17.68 -0.73
C THR A 133 -3.88 -17.68 -0.51
N TYR A 134 -4.63 -17.11 -1.43
CA TYR A 134 -6.07 -16.92 -1.32
C TYR A 134 -6.78 -17.55 -2.52
N ALA A 135 -7.86 -18.30 -2.25
CA ALA A 135 -8.80 -18.73 -3.28
C ALA A 135 -9.87 -17.66 -3.48
N GLU A 136 -10.32 -17.45 -4.71
CA GLU A 136 -11.32 -16.43 -5.04
C GLU A 136 -12.63 -16.60 -4.25
N ALA A 137 -13.12 -17.83 -4.13
CA ALA A 137 -14.32 -18.13 -3.36
C ALA A 137 -14.17 -17.70 -1.88
N TYR A 138 -13.01 -17.98 -1.28
CA TYR A 138 -12.73 -17.59 0.10
C TYR A 138 -12.71 -16.06 0.29
N VAL A 139 -12.10 -15.33 -0.63
CA VAL A 139 -12.08 -13.85 -0.58
C VAL A 139 -13.50 -13.30 -0.63
N ARG A 140 -14.32 -13.76 -1.58
CA ARG A 140 -15.69 -13.26 -1.79
C ARG A 140 -16.66 -13.63 -0.68
N GLU A 141 -16.59 -14.86 -0.18
CA GLU A 141 -17.59 -15.41 0.72
C GLU A 141 -17.24 -15.19 2.20
N THR A 142 -15.97 -15.13 2.51
CA THR A 142 -15.50 -15.01 3.90
C THR A 142 -14.93 -13.63 4.21
N LEU A 143 -13.85 -13.26 3.54
CA LEU A 143 -13.13 -12.02 3.91
C LEU A 143 -13.94 -10.74 3.66
N GLU A 144 -14.80 -10.72 2.65
CA GLU A 144 -15.60 -9.52 2.33
C GLU A 144 -16.91 -9.44 3.13
N ARG A 145 -17.41 -10.56 3.64
CA ARG A 145 -18.74 -10.63 4.27
C ARG A 145 -18.73 -10.87 5.77
N ARG A 146 -17.61 -11.34 6.33
CA ARG A 146 -17.55 -11.71 7.75
C ARG A 146 -16.52 -10.86 8.49
N SER A 147 -16.90 -10.43 9.67
CA SER A 147 -15.93 -9.93 10.64
C SER A 147 -15.17 -11.11 11.24
N THR A 148 -13.84 -11.04 11.21
CA THR A 148 -13.00 -12.13 11.66
C THR A 148 -11.95 -11.60 12.64
N TRP A 149 -12.22 -11.78 13.94
CA TRP A 149 -11.24 -11.55 14.99
C TRP A 149 -10.34 -12.76 15.16
N ARG A 150 -9.05 -12.55 15.26
CA ARG A 150 -8.03 -13.59 15.43
C ARG A 150 -7.04 -13.22 16.51
N ARG A 151 -6.35 -14.24 17.01
CA ARG A 151 -5.23 -14.07 17.92
C ARG A 151 -3.94 -14.44 17.20
N ALA A 152 -2.99 -13.52 17.21
CA ALA A 152 -1.66 -13.71 16.66
C ALA A 152 -0.83 -14.71 17.52
N LEU A 153 0.35 -15.10 17.04
CA LEU A 153 1.22 -16.00 17.82
C LEU A 153 1.81 -15.34 19.08
N ASP A 154 1.95 -14.01 19.07
CA ASP A 154 2.37 -13.23 20.24
C ASP A 154 1.25 -13.03 21.29
N GLY A 155 0.05 -13.54 21.01
CA GLY A 155 -1.12 -13.44 21.88
C GLY A 155 -1.99 -12.20 21.67
N THR A 156 -1.59 -11.25 20.81
CA THR A 156 -2.39 -10.04 20.51
C THR A 156 -3.63 -10.39 19.72
N GLU A 157 -4.74 -9.77 20.06
CA GLU A 157 -5.98 -9.88 19.27
C GLU A 157 -6.00 -8.82 18.17
N PHE A 158 -6.47 -9.19 16.99
CA PHE A 158 -6.58 -8.28 15.86
C PHE A 158 -7.79 -8.60 14.99
N LEU A 159 -8.31 -7.57 14.32
CA LEU A 159 -9.34 -7.70 13.31
C LEU A 159 -8.68 -7.87 11.93
N VAL A 160 -9.01 -8.96 11.25
CA VAL A 160 -8.48 -9.23 9.89
C VAL A 160 -8.84 -8.10 8.94
N GLY A 161 -7.83 -7.59 8.26
CA GLY A 161 -7.97 -6.45 7.36
C GLY A 161 -7.96 -5.07 8.04
N CYS A 162 -7.94 -5.00 9.38
CA CYS A 162 -7.82 -3.77 10.15
C CYS A 162 -6.62 -3.85 11.11
N VAL A 163 -5.47 -4.31 10.63
CA VAL A 163 -4.25 -4.41 11.43
C VAL A 163 -3.44 -3.12 11.34
N GLY A 164 -2.75 -2.76 12.42
CA GLY A 164 -1.83 -1.63 12.42
C GLY A 164 -0.65 -1.85 11.47
N LEU A 165 -0.11 -0.77 10.93
CA LEU A 165 1.11 -0.79 10.11
C LEU A 165 2.20 0.00 10.81
N ASN A 166 3.42 -0.55 10.83
CA ASN A 166 4.57 0.21 11.26
C ASN A 166 4.74 1.47 10.40
N ARG A 167 5.06 2.58 11.04
CA ARG A 167 5.27 3.85 10.34
C ARG A 167 6.37 3.74 9.30
N VAL A 168 6.06 4.14 8.07
CA VAL A 168 7.07 4.35 7.03
C VAL A 168 7.59 5.77 7.19
N SER A 169 8.65 5.94 7.96
CA SER A 169 9.28 7.26 8.10
C SER A 169 10.19 7.54 6.89
N ALA A 170 10.37 8.83 6.62
CA ALA A 170 11.33 9.30 5.64
C ALA A 170 12.77 8.87 5.99
N ALA A 171 13.09 8.60 7.26
CA ALA A 171 14.37 8.04 7.69
C ALA A 171 14.70 6.69 7.03
N TYR A 172 13.70 5.88 6.74
CA TYR A 172 13.88 4.63 5.99
C TYR A 172 14.21 4.88 4.52
N ALA A 173 13.98 6.07 4.06
CA ALA A 173 14.10 6.50 2.69
C ALA A 173 15.38 7.33 2.41
N SER A 174 16.18 7.70 3.42
CA SER A 174 17.39 8.50 3.26
C SER A 174 18.63 7.81 3.82
N THR A 175 19.68 7.72 3.00
CA THR A 175 21.03 7.35 3.45
C THR A 175 21.77 8.51 4.12
N SER A 176 21.25 9.74 4.03
CA SER A 176 21.77 10.96 4.68
C SER A 176 20.86 11.28 5.87
N GLY A 177 21.29 10.92 7.07
CA GLY A 177 20.60 11.25 8.33
C GLY A 177 20.47 12.76 8.52
N GLY A 178 19.23 13.27 8.49
CA GLY A 178 18.87 14.64 8.79
C GLY A 178 17.44 14.71 9.34
N GLU A 179 17.07 15.82 9.99
CA GLU A 179 15.73 16.03 10.56
C GLU A 179 14.58 15.87 9.56
N ALA A 180 14.83 16.13 8.27
CA ALA A 180 13.89 15.85 7.17
C ALA A 180 13.52 14.36 7.07
N ALA A 181 14.31 13.46 7.65
CA ALA A 181 14.13 12.03 7.61
C ALA A 181 12.95 11.51 8.49
N ALA A 182 12.42 12.31 9.38
CA ALA A 182 11.35 11.91 10.32
C ALA A 182 9.93 12.26 9.87
N ARG A 183 9.78 13.01 8.76
CA ARG A 183 8.47 13.47 8.28
C ARG A 183 7.60 12.31 7.82
N ASP A 184 6.37 12.28 8.32
CA ASP A 184 5.33 11.39 7.82
C ASP A 184 4.73 11.95 6.51
N PHE A 185 4.80 11.19 5.44
CA PHE A 185 4.17 11.55 4.16
C PHE A 185 2.85 10.79 3.92
N GLY A 186 2.33 10.12 4.96
CA GLY A 186 1.01 9.49 4.95
C GLY A 186 0.93 8.16 4.21
N ALA A 187 2.06 7.52 3.88
CA ALA A 187 2.03 6.27 3.13
C ALA A 187 1.22 5.18 3.84
N SER A 188 1.43 4.97 5.14
CA SER A 188 0.71 3.96 5.91
C SER A 188 -0.80 4.21 5.90
N ALA A 189 -1.24 5.46 6.08
CA ALA A 189 -2.64 5.83 6.04
C ALA A 189 -3.26 5.64 4.65
N VAL A 190 -2.54 6.01 3.58
CA VAL A 190 -2.98 5.78 2.19
C VAL A 190 -3.11 4.29 1.88
N LEU A 191 -2.14 3.47 2.30
CA LEU A 191 -2.19 2.02 2.12
C LEU A 191 -3.39 1.40 2.84
N GLN A 192 -3.69 1.83 4.07
CA GLN A 192 -4.87 1.41 4.82
C GLN A 192 -6.17 1.80 4.09
N ALA A 193 -6.24 3.02 3.55
CA ALA A 193 -7.39 3.49 2.79
C ALA A 193 -7.59 2.69 1.48
N LEU A 194 -6.53 2.44 0.72
CA LEU A 194 -6.59 1.66 -0.52
C LEU A 194 -6.99 0.19 -0.28
N ASN A 195 -6.64 -0.38 0.87
CA ASN A 195 -7.07 -1.73 1.26
C ASN A 195 -8.59 -1.84 1.49
N ARG A 196 -9.34 -0.71 1.58
CA ARG A 196 -10.81 -0.72 1.63
C ARG A 196 -11.45 -0.90 0.27
N VAL A 197 -10.74 -0.63 -0.83
CA VAL A 197 -11.24 -0.75 -2.20
C VAL A 197 -11.35 -2.24 -2.58
N SER A 198 -12.56 -2.79 -2.58
CA SER A 198 -12.78 -4.24 -2.68
C SER A 198 -12.26 -4.85 -3.99
N LEU A 199 -12.47 -4.18 -5.14
CA LEU A 199 -11.96 -4.67 -6.42
C LEU A 199 -10.42 -4.69 -6.47
N LEU A 200 -9.76 -3.63 -6.02
CA LEU A 200 -8.30 -3.56 -5.95
C LEU A 200 -7.75 -4.61 -4.97
N ARG A 201 -8.33 -4.68 -3.78
CA ARG A 201 -7.96 -5.67 -2.75
C ARG A 201 -8.06 -7.10 -3.27
N ARG A 202 -9.15 -7.44 -3.95
CA ARG A 202 -9.34 -8.77 -4.56
C ARG A 202 -8.23 -9.08 -5.57
N ALA A 203 -7.92 -8.15 -6.46
CA ALA A 203 -6.84 -8.32 -7.42
C ALA A 203 -5.48 -8.52 -6.72
N LEU A 204 -5.20 -7.76 -5.65
CA LEU A 204 -3.96 -7.88 -4.88
C LEU A 204 -3.88 -9.20 -4.11
N LEU A 205 -4.97 -9.67 -3.50
CA LEU A 205 -5.00 -10.94 -2.76
C LEU A 205 -4.81 -12.16 -3.68
N LEU A 206 -5.35 -12.10 -4.90
CA LEU A 206 -5.28 -13.20 -5.88
C LEU A 206 -4.03 -13.13 -6.78
N HIS A 207 -3.25 -12.05 -6.69
CA HIS A 207 -2.04 -11.91 -7.49
C HIS A 207 -0.97 -12.94 -7.12
N ASP A 208 -0.38 -13.60 -8.11
CA ASP A 208 0.81 -14.44 -7.90
C ASP A 208 2.07 -13.56 -7.94
N ASP A 209 2.72 -13.42 -6.79
CA ASP A 209 3.90 -12.59 -6.57
C ASP A 209 5.21 -13.40 -6.55
N THR A 210 5.16 -14.70 -6.93
CA THR A 210 6.28 -15.65 -6.78
C THR A 210 7.52 -15.24 -7.59
N GLU A 211 7.32 -14.75 -8.81
CA GLU A 211 8.39 -14.34 -9.73
C GLU A 211 8.35 -12.86 -10.09
N ASP A 212 7.45 -12.12 -9.45
CA ASP A 212 7.21 -10.71 -9.75
C ASP A 212 7.93 -9.79 -8.77
N SER A 213 8.81 -8.92 -9.28
CA SER A 213 9.50 -7.88 -8.52
C SER A 213 8.89 -6.49 -8.72
N SER A 214 7.68 -6.40 -9.25
CA SER A 214 6.98 -5.14 -9.48
C SER A 214 6.50 -4.48 -8.18
N LEU A 215 6.20 -3.18 -8.25
CA LEU A 215 5.58 -2.46 -7.13
C LEU A 215 4.19 -3.03 -6.80
N PHE A 216 3.47 -3.50 -7.84
CA PHE A 216 2.18 -4.17 -7.66
C PHE A 216 2.32 -5.46 -6.84
N ALA A 217 3.35 -6.27 -7.09
CA ALA A 217 3.63 -7.49 -6.30
C ALA A 217 4.02 -7.16 -4.85
N ALA A 218 4.80 -6.10 -4.63
CA ALA A 218 5.14 -5.66 -3.28
C ALA A 218 3.90 -5.20 -2.50
N LEU A 219 2.96 -4.49 -3.16
CA LEU A 219 1.68 -4.11 -2.57
C LEU A 219 0.79 -5.33 -2.32
N SER A 220 0.76 -6.29 -3.25
CA SER A 220 0.07 -7.57 -3.08
C SER A 220 0.55 -8.32 -1.84
N SER A 221 1.87 -8.47 -1.68
CA SER A 221 2.47 -9.13 -0.51
C SER A 221 2.08 -8.44 0.80
N LEU A 222 2.08 -7.10 0.86
CA LEU A 222 1.62 -6.35 2.02
C LEU A 222 0.11 -6.55 2.28
N THR A 223 -0.71 -6.46 1.23
CA THR A 223 -2.16 -6.67 1.35
C THR A 223 -2.48 -8.06 1.86
N LYS A 224 -1.78 -9.09 1.37
CA LYS A 224 -1.91 -10.47 1.85
C LYS A 224 -1.57 -10.59 3.33
N LYS A 225 -0.57 -9.88 3.84
CA LYS A 225 -0.24 -9.84 5.28
C LYS A 225 -1.34 -9.14 6.10
N ILE A 226 -1.87 -8.01 5.62
CA ILE A 226 -2.96 -7.28 6.31
C ILE A 226 -4.22 -8.14 6.46
N TRP A 227 -4.51 -8.98 5.47
CA TRP A 227 -5.70 -9.84 5.42
C TRP A 227 -5.46 -11.27 5.89
N ASN A 228 -4.27 -11.59 6.41
CA ASN A 228 -3.95 -12.93 6.88
C ASN A 228 -4.51 -13.20 8.27
N GLU A 229 -5.31 -14.25 8.40
CA GLU A 229 -5.86 -14.71 9.68
C GLU A 229 -4.83 -15.36 10.62
N LYS A 230 -3.64 -15.68 10.11
CA LYS A 230 -2.61 -16.48 10.81
C LYS A 230 -1.35 -15.66 11.10
N ASN A 231 -1.46 -14.34 11.26
CA ASN A 231 -0.32 -13.48 11.50
C ASN A 231 0.49 -13.84 12.76
N PHE A 232 1.79 -13.59 12.71
CA PHE A 232 2.67 -13.77 13.89
C PHE A 232 2.44 -12.68 14.95
N LYS A 233 2.03 -11.47 14.53
CA LYS A 233 1.75 -10.30 15.37
C LYS A 233 0.44 -9.66 14.98
N GLY A 234 -0.15 -8.92 15.90
CA GLY A 234 -1.38 -8.15 15.65
C GLY A 234 -1.21 -6.93 14.73
N HIS A 235 -0.01 -6.73 14.18
CA HIS A 235 0.33 -5.65 13.26
C HIS A 235 1.22 -6.16 12.12
N SER A 236 1.37 -5.38 11.04
CA SER A 236 2.20 -5.73 9.89
C SER A 236 3.23 -4.65 9.58
N SER A 237 4.34 -5.06 8.97
CA SER A 237 5.42 -4.16 8.57
C SER A 237 5.36 -3.87 7.06
N PRO A 238 5.23 -2.60 6.63
CA PRO A 238 5.23 -2.22 5.23
C PRO A 238 6.63 -2.02 4.63
N HIS A 239 7.71 -2.41 5.31
CA HIS A 239 9.08 -2.09 4.91
C HIS A 239 9.48 -2.64 3.53
N GLU A 240 9.05 -3.85 3.17
CA GLU A 240 9.33 -4.43 1.85
C GLU A 240 8.69 -3.62 0.73
N PHE A 241 7.43 -3.21 0.93
CA PHE A 241 6.73 -2.30 0.02
C PHE A 241 7.42 -0.93 -0.04
N ALA A 242 7.76 -0.35 1.12
CA ALA A 242 8.41 0.96 1.20
C ALA A 242 9.75 0.98 0.46
N ARG A 243 10.54 -0.11 0.55
CA ARG A 243 11.77 -0.26 -0.22
C ARG A 243 11.52 -0.31 -1.72
N ALA A 244 10.58 -1.14 -2.16
CA ALA A 244 10.22 -1.23 -3.58
C ALA A 244 9.70 0.11 -4.13
N ALA A 245 8.90 0.83 -3.34
CA ALA A 245 8.40 2.15 -3.69
C ALA A 245 9.54 3.17 -3.82
N ARG A 246 10.51 3.15 -2.91
CA ARG A 246 11.69 4.01 -2.97
C ARG A 246 12.54 3.71 -4.20
N GLU A 247 12.92 2.45 -4.43
CA GLU A 247 13.70 2.06 -5.61
C GLU A 247 13.02 2.48 -6.92
N ARG A 248 11.69 2.41 -6.95
CA ARG A 248 10.90 2.87 -8.10
C ARG A 248 10.91 4.40 -8.22
N ALA A 249 10.77 5.13 -7.12
CA ALA A 249 10.81 6.59 -7.10
C ALA A 249 12.18 7.12 -7.53
N ASP A 250 13.27 6.53 -7.03
CA ASP A 250 14.64 6.90 -7.41
C ASP A 250 14.88 6.71 -8.92
N LYS A 251 14.39 5.60 -9.50
CA LYS A 251 14.46 5.34 -10.95
C LYS A 251 13.64 6.32 -11.79
N THR A 252 12.54 6.84 -11.26
CA THR A 252 11.65 7.76 -11.98
C THR A 252 11.91 9.23 -11.68
N GLY A 253 12.86 9.53 -10.77
CA GLY A 253 13.16 10.88 -10.31
C GLY A 253 12.05 11.52 -9.47
N ALA A 254 11.13 10.71 -8.93
CA ALA A 254 10.03 11.19 -8.10
C ALA A 254 10.51 11.40 -6.66
N SER A 255 10.30 12.61 -6.12
CA SER A 255 10.60 12.91 -4.72
C SER A 255 9.41 12.53 -3.83
N LEU A 256 9.39 11.30 -3.33
CA LEU A 256 8.37 10.88 -2.36
C LEU A 256 8.54 11.56 -1.00
N MET A 257 9.75 11.97 -0.67
CA MET A 257 10.16 12.49 0.63
C MET A 257 9.70 13.92 0.90
N SER A 258 9.54 14.73 -0.14
CA SER A 258 9.07 16.11 -0.06
C SER A 258 7.57 16.25 -0.31
N GLY A 259 6.90 15.13 -0.61
CA GLY A 259 5.49 15.08 -0.93
C GLY A 259 4.59 14.97 0.29
N ASP A 260 3.30 14.95 0.01
CA ASP A 260 2.23 14.67 0.96
C ASP A 260 1.47 13.40 0.56
N ALA A 261 0.50 12.99 1.37
CA ALA A 261 -0.31 11.79 1.10
C ALA A 261 -1.02 11.85 -0.26
N ALA A 262 -1.41 13.02 -0.76
CA ALA A 262 -2.07 13.17 -2.05
C ALA A 262 -1.09 12.96 -3.21
N GLN A 263 0.12 13.49 -3.10
CA GLN A 263 1.18 13.27 -4.10
C GLN A 263 1.59 11.79 -4.12
N PHE A 264 1.76 11.19 -2.95
CA PHE A 264 2.03 9.76 -2.83
C PHE A 264 0.92 8.91 -3.47
N THR A 265 -0.35 9.22 -3.19
CA THR A 265 -1.49 8.49 -3.77
C THR A 265 -1.48 8.58 -5.31
N ARG A 266 -1.33 9.78 -5.87
CA ARG A 266 -1.28 9.97 -7.33
C ARG A 266 -0.11 9.22 -7.97
N TRP A 267 1.07 9.33 -7.37
CA TRP A 267 2.26 8.62 -7.83
C TRP A 267 2.04 7.09 -7.78
N LEU A 268 1.56 6.57 -6.64
CA LEU A 268 1.34 5.13 -6.46
C LEU A 268 0.36 4.57 -7.49
N LEU A 269 -0.81 5.18 -7.64
CA LEU A 269 -1.82 4.73 -8.62
C LEU A 269 -1.26 4.70 -10.05
N ASN A 270 -0.50 5.73 -10.45
CA ASN A 270 0.12 5.77 -11.77
C ASN A 270 1.20 4.68 -11.96
N GLU A 271 2.04 4.41 -10.95
CA GLU A 271 3.07 3.36 -11.05
C GLU A 271 2.46 1.95 -11.07
N LEU A 272 1.40 1.71 -10.30
CA LEU A 272 0.65 0.45 -10.35
C LEU A 272 0.03 0.21 -11.72
N ILE A 273 -0.57 1.24 -12.34
CA ILE A 273 -1.10 1.15 -13.71
C ILE A 273 0.01 0.80 -14.71
N LYS A 274 1.20 1.41 -14.58
CA LYS A 274 2.33 1.11 -15.46
C LYS A 274 2.80 -0.35 -15.30
N ASP A 275 2.82 -0.87 -14.09
CA ASP A 275 3.21 -2.27 -13.84
C ASP A 275 2.19 -3.25 -14.43
N GLU A 276 0.90 -3.02 -14.24
CA GLU A 276 -0.15 -3.85 -14.83
C GLU A 276 -0.11 -3.84 -16.36
N LYS A 277 0.08 -2.66 -16.99
CA LYS A 277 0.15 -2.51 -18.45
C LYS A 277 1.40 -3.16 -19.06
N LYS A 278 2.47 -3.30 -18.32
CA LYS A 278 3.65 -4.07 -18.77
C LYS A 278 3.34 -5.56 -18.91
N LYS A 279 2.50 -6.10 -18.03
CA LYS A 279 2.10 -7.52 -18.05
C LYS A 279 0.91 -7.75 -18.98
N ASN A 280 -0.14 -6.96 -18.84
CA ASN A 280 -1.38 -7.06 -19.62
C ASN A 280 -1.60 -5.77 -20.40
N LYS A 281 -1.38 -5.80 -21.72
CA LYS A 281 -1.42 -4.60 -22.59
C LYS A 281 -2.76 -3.85 -22.61
N THR A 282 -3.86 -4.44 -22.12
CA THR A 282 -5.20 -3.91 -22.34
C THR A 282 -5.98 -3.48 -21.10
N ASN A 283 -5.81 -4.14 -19.95
CA ASN A 283 -6.66 -3.89 -18.77
C ASN A 283 -5.85 -3.71 -17.49
N SER A 284 -5.99 -2.54 -16.86
CA SER A 284 -5.49 -2.28 -15.50
C SER A 284 -6.68 -2.31 -14.54
N VAL A 285 -6.58 -3.11 -13.48
CA VAL A 285 -7.58 -3.11 -12.39
C VAL A 285 -7.61 -1.76 -11.68
N VAL A 286 -6.45 -1.13 -11.49
CA VAL A 286 -6.36 0.20 -10.89
C VAL A 286 -7.12 1.23 -11.73
N GLU A 287 -6.95 1.21 -13.07
CA GLU A 287 -7.74 2.08 -13.96
C GLU A 287 -9.23 1.78 -13.86
N SER A 288 -9.62 0.53 -13.86
CA SER A 288 -11.05 0.14 -13.77
C SER A 288 -11.68 0.56 -12.44
N CYS A 289 -10.89 0.64 -11.35
CA CYS A 289 -11.37 1.13 -10.06
C CYS A 289 -11.56 2.65 -10.03
N PHE A 290 -10.57 3.42 -10.50
CA PHE A 290 -10.45 4.84 -10.17
C PHE A 290 -10.57 5.79 -11.35
N ARG A 291 -10.59 5.30 -12.59
CA ARG A 291 -10.59 6.16 -13.77
C ARG A 291 -11.97 6.74 -14.03
N GLY A 292 -12.05 8.07 -13.95
CA GLY A 292 -13.17 8.85 -14.45
C GLY A 292 -12.74 9.76 -15.60
N ARG A 293 -13.69 10.52 -16.18
CA ARG A 293 -13.44 11.52 -17.21
C ARG A 293 -14.06 12.85 -16.84
N ILE A 294 -13.30 13.91 -17.07
CA ILE A 294 -13.71 15.30 -16.87
C ILE A 294 -13.59 16.06 -18.18
N GLU A 295 -14.60 16.83 -18.49
CA GLU A 295 -14.60 17.77 -19.60
C GLU A 295 -14.15 19.13 -19.12
N ILE A 296 -13.25 19.74 -19.85
CA ILE A 296 -12.73 21.07 -19.59
C ILE A 296 -13.28 22.02 -20.65
N LEU A 297 -13.95 23.06 -20.18
CA LEU A 297 -14.60 24.09 -21.00
C LEU A 297 -13.92 25.43 -20.69
N ASP A 298 -13.65 26.25 -21.72
CA ASP A 298 -13.18 27.61 -21.49
C ASP A 298 -14.31 28.50 -20.97
N ALA A 299 -13.99 29.41 -20.04
CA ALA A 299 -15.01 30.25 -19.41
C ALA A 299 -15.75 31.18 -20.40
N ASP A 300 -15.03 31.65 -21.42
CA ASP A 300 -15.47 32.66 -22.36
C ASP A 300 -15.99 32.08 -23.71
N ALA A 301 -16.00 30.76 -23.86
CA ALA A 301 -16.50 30.11 -25.09
C ALA A 301 -18.00 29.81 -24.99
N ASP A 302 -18.76 30.19 -25.98
CA ASP A 302 -20.14 29.70 -26.15
C ASP A 302 -20.15 28.18 -26.35
N ASP A 303 -21.08 27.50 -25.71
CA ASP A 303 -21.16 26.01 -25.65
C ASP A 303 -21.17 25.32 -27.05
N ALA A 304 -21.37 26.05 -28.12
CA ALA A 304 -21.47 25.52 -29.48
C ALA A 304 -20.13 25.39 -30.23
N ASP A 305 -19.12 26.18 -29.91
CA ASP A 305 -17.86 26.27 -30.68
C ASP A 305 -16.59 25.88 -29.91
N ALA A 306 -16.70 25.55 -28.63
CA ALA A 306 -15.55 25.20 -27.83
C ALA A 306 -15.07 23.77 -28.12
N ALA A 307 -13.82 23.63 -28.46
CA ALA A 307 -13.16 22.33 -28.55
C ALA A 307 -13.11 21.71 -27.14
N ASN A 308 -14.17 21.02 -26.76
CA ASN A 308 -14.32 20.39 -25.45
C ASN A 308 -13.23 19.32 -25.23
N LYS A 309 -12.31 19.58 -24.36
CA LYS A 309 -11.24 18.62 -24.05
C LYS A 309 -11.68 17.67 -22.92
N VAL A 310 -11.91 16.41 -23.26
CA VAL A 310 -12.17 15.36 -22.25
C VAL A 310 -10.86 14.74 -21.80
N VAL A 311 -10.58 14.80 -20.49
CA VAL A 311 -9.34 14.32 -19.87
C VAL A 311 -9.67 13.25 -18.83
N PRO A 312 -8.93 12.13 -18.79
CA PRO A 312 -9.09 11.14 -17.72
C PRO A 312 -8.50 11.67 -16.40
N PHE A 313 -9.10 11.26 -15.28
CA PHE A 313 -8.58 11.50 -13.94
C PHE A 313 -8.61 10.21 -13.11
N LEU A 314 -7.75 10.11 -12.09
CA LEU A 314 -7.74 9.07 -11.07
C LEU A 314 -8.11 9.63 -9.70
N THR A 315 -7.87 10.91 -9.49
CA THR A 315 -8.20 11.63 -8.25
C THR A 315 -8.85 12.95 -8.59
N LEU A 316 -9.89 13.30 -7.86
CA LEU A 316 -10.60 14.56 -8.01
C LEU A 316 -10.11 15.53 -6.91
N THR A 317 -9.46 16.62 -7.31
CA THR A 317 -8.91 17.58 -6.37
C THR A 317 -9.88 18.75 -6.17
N VAL A 318 -10.21 19.04 -4.91
CA VAL A 318 -11.03 20.16 -4.49
C VAL A 318 -10.19 21.17 -3.71
N ASP A 319 -10.40 22.46 -3.98
CA ASP A 319 -9.69 23.54 -3.30
C ASP A 319 -10.54 24.08 -2.15
N LEU A 320 -9.89 24.31 -0.99
CA LEU A 320 -10.53 25.00 0.12
C LEU A 320 -10.59 26.50 -0.15
N PRO A 321 -11.60 27.21 0.38
CA PRO A 321 -11.60 28.66 0.40
C PRO A 321 -10.34 29.19 1.11
N ASP A 322 -9.80 30.30 0.61
CA ASP A 322 -8.66 30.95 1.27
C ASP A 322 -9.01 31.31 2.72
N ALA A 323 -8.07 31.12 3.62
CA ALA A 323 -8.23 31.56 4.98
C ALA A 323 -8.35 33.11 5.01
N PRO A 324 -9.27 33.69 5.81
CA PRO A 324 -9.41 35.13 5.89
C PRO A 324 -8.10 35.75 6.33
N LEU A 325 -7.63 36.77 5.57
CA LEU A 325 -6.34 37.45 5.80
C LEU A 325 -6.32 38.22 7.13
N PHE A 326 -7.47 38.61 7.65
CA PHE A 326 -7.65 39.29 8.94
C PHE A 326 -8.68 38.54 9.75
N GLN A 327 -8.26 37.97 10.87
CA GLN A 327 -9.12 37.43 11.90
C GLN A 327 -9.06 38.36 13.10
N ASP A 328 -10.21 38.86 13.57
CA ASP A 328 -10.29 39.54 14.85
C ASP A 328 -9.89 38.58 15.97
N VAL A 329 -9.36 39.10 17.07
CA VAL A 329 -8.90 38.31 18.22
C VAL A 329 -9.99 37.39 18.77
N MET A 330 -11.25 37.81 18.63
CA MET A 330 -12.44 37.03 19.02
C MET A 330 -12.76 35.93 17.97
N GLU A 331 -12.50 36.14 16.69
CA GLU A 331 -12.78 35.20 15.58
C GLU A 331 -11.75 34.09 15.46
N LYS A 332 -10.56 34.24 16.04
CA LYS A 332 -9.50 33.20 16.04
C LYS A 332 -9.94 31.85 16.62
N LYS A 333 -11.05 31.81 17.34
CA LYS A 333 -11.63 30.58 17.92
C LYS A 333 -12.62 29.87 16.98
N ILE A 334 -13.02 30.51 15.88
CA ILE A 334 -14.00 29.95 14.95
C ILE A 334 -13.24 29.23 13.82
N ILE A 335 -13.32 27.92 13.81
CA ILE A 335 -12.76 27.12 12.73
C ILE A 335 -13.76 27.16 11.56
N PRO A 336 -13.36 27.65 10.36
CA PRO A 336 -14.25 27.71 9.19
C PRO A 336 -14.73 26.31 8.81
N GLN A 337 -15.96 26.23 8.30
CA GLN A 337 -16.54 24.98 7.81
C GLN A 337 -17.02 25.16 6.37
N VAL A 338 -16.85 24.13 5.55
CA VAL A 338 -17.26 24.12 4.16
C VAL A 338 -17.86 22.77 3.78
N SER A 339 -18.97 22.78 3.05
CA SER A 339 -19.59 21.55 2.57
C SER A 339 -18.87 21.01 1.32
N LEU A 340 -18.51 19.73 1.35
CA LEU A 340 -17.97 19.04 0.18
C LEU A 340 -18.99 19.06 -0.97
N GLU A 341 -20.19 18.55 -0.71
CA GLU A 341 -21.24 18.37 -1.72
C GLU A 341 -21.76 19.70 -2.25
N HIS A 342 -22.16 20.61 -1.37
CA HIS A 342 -22.84 21.83 -1.75
C HIS A 342 -21.92 22.97 -2.18
N LYS A 343 -20.62 22.91 -1.90
CA LYS A 343 -19.67 23.99 -2.21
C LYS A 343 -18.46 23.51 -3.00
N LEU A 344 -17.69 22.56 -2.49
CA LEU A 344 -16.43 22.19 -3.12
C LEU A 344 -16.60 21.44 -4.45
N LEU A 345 -17.59 20.54 -4.51
CA LEU A 345 -17.88 19.78 -5.74
C LEU A 345 -18.61 20.60 -6.81
N LYS A 346 -19.13 21.80 -6.49
CA LYS A 346 -19.69 22.72 -7.51
C LYS A 346 -18.69 23.11 -8.57
N LYS A 347 -17.39 23.06 -8.28
CA LYS A 347 -16.33 23.23 -9.29
C LYS A 347 -16.54 22.36 -10.53
N PHE A 348 -17.23 21.22 -10.39
CA PHE A 348 -17.40 20.20 -11.43
C PHE A 348 -18.81 20.14 -12.04
N ASP A 349 -19.64 21.16 -11.84
CA ASP A 349 -21.02 21.24 -12.33
C ASP A 349 -21.13 21.67 -13.81
N GLY A 350 -20.01 22.08 -14.43
CA GLY A 350 -19.96 22.57 -15.79
C GLY A 350 -20.39 24.04 -15.96
N VAL A 351 -20.83 24.69 -14.87
CA VAL A 351 -21.29 26.07 -14.85
C VAL A 351 -20.34 26.97 -14.08
N THR A 352 -19.86 26.51 -12.94
CA THR A 352 -18.98 27.26 -12.05
C THR A 352 -17.60 27.46 -12.69
N VAL A 353 -17.18 28.71 -12.83
CA VAL A 353 -15.85 29.08 -13.32
C VAL A 353 -14.84 28.99 -12.18
N ASP A 354 -13.80 28.21 -12.37
CA ASP A 354 -12.68 28.14 -11.43
C ASP A 354 -11.88 29.45 -11.48
N PRO A 355 -11.77 30.19 -10.37
CA PRO A 355 -11.10 31.51 -10.35
C PRO A 355 -9.61 31.44 -10.67
N LYS A 356 -8.96 30.29 -10.38
CA LYS A 356 -7.52 30.10 -10.60
C LYS A 356 -7.20 29.79 -12.07
N THR A 357 -7.99 28.93 -12.70
CA THR A 357 -7.73 28.44 -14.05
C THR A 357 -8.54 29.14 -15.14
N ARG A 358 -9.58 29.91 -14.75
CA ARG A 358 -10.54 30.54 -15.68
C ARG A 358 -11.23 29.53 -16.59
N LYS A 359 -11.46 28.31 -16.09
CA LYS A 359 -12.11 27.22 -16.82
C LYS A 359 -13.30 26.69 -16.05
N ARG A 360 -14.22 26.07 -16.78
CA ARG A 360 -15.33 25.29 -16.24
C ARG A 360 -15.00 23.81 -16.37
N TYR A 361 -15.40 23.03 -15.39
CA TYR A 361 -15.18 21.59 -15.36
C TYR A 361 -16.51 20.86 -15.23
N ARG A 362 -16.71 19.80 -16.04
CA ARG A 362 -17.90 18.96 -15.96
C ARG A 362 -17.51 17.50 -15.89
N LEU A 363 -18.06 16.77 -14.93
CA LEU A 363 -17.87 15.32 -14.88
C LEU A 363 -18.61 14.65 -16.02
N ARG A 364 -17.95 13.76 -16.75
CA ARG A 364 -18.52 12.99 -17.87
C ARG A 364 -18.70 11.53 -17.55
N GLU A 365 -17.74 10.95 -16.83
CA GLU A 365 -17.74 9.54 -16.47
C GLU A 365 -17.26 9.41 -15.01
N LEU A 366 -18.07 8.71 -14.23
CA LEU A 366 -17.79 8.46 -12.82
C LEU A 366 -17.15 7.09 -12.63
N PRO A 367 -16.03 6.99 -11.85
CA PRO A 367 -15.41 5.71 -11.55
C PRO A 367 -16.24 4.91 -10.54
N PRO A 368 -16.04 3.57 -10.42
CA PRO A 368 -16.59 2.78 -9.33
C PRO A 368 -16.14 3.26 -7.93
N TYR A 369 -14.90 3.73 -7.83
CA TYR A 369 -14.34 4.31 -6.61
C TYR A 369 -13.82 5.71 -6.89
N LEU A 370 -14.41 6.69 -6.22
CA LEU A 370 -14.04 8.10 -6.38
C LEU A 370 -13.05 8.48 -5.28
N VAL A 371 -11.86 8.91 -5.68
CA VAL A 371 -10.85 9.46 -4.77
C VAL A 371 -10.92 10.99 -4.80
N VAL A 372 -11.36 11.58 -3.70
CA VAL A 372 -11.41 13.04 -3.52
C VAL A 372 -10.20 13.48 -2.69
N VAL A 373 -9.46 14.44 -3.20
CA VAL A 373 -8.29 15.04 -2.53
C VAL A 373 -8.62 16.48 -2.16
N VAL A 374 -8.48 16.82 -0.89
CA VAL A 374 -8.68 18.18 -0.38
C VAL A 374 -7.32 18.88 -0.34
N SER A 375 -7.18 19.98 -1.10
CA SER A 375 -5.96 20.80 -1.13
C SER A 375 -5.86 21.63 0.15
N ARG A 376 -5.22 21.07 1.19
CA ARG A 376 -5.04 21.74 2.47
C ARG A 376 -3.72 22.50 2.60
N PHE A 377 -2.69 22.07 1.87
CA PHE A 377 -1.38 22.68 1.93
C PHE A 377 -1.22 23.69 0.83
N ALA A 378 -0.99 24.94 1.20
CA ALA A 378 -0.66 26.02 0.31
C ALA A 378 0.82 26.41 0.52
N LYS A 379 1.60 26.42 -0.56
CA LYS A 379 2.99 26.82 -0.55
C LYS A 379 3.07 28.30 -0.92
N ASN A 380 3.55 29.12 -0.02
CA ASN A 380 3.98 30.48 -0.33
C ASN A 380 5.51 30.50 -0.57
N ASN A 381 6.11 31.68 -0.77
CA ASN A 381 7.54 31.78 -1.10
C ASN A 381 8.48 31.33 0.03
N PHE A 382 8.01 31.21 1.27
CA PHE A 382 8.84 31.00 2.45
C PHE A 382 8.51 29.71 3.19
N PHE A 383 7.24 29.31 3.24
CA PHE A 383 6.79 28.16 4.02
C PHE A 383 5.53 27.50 3.42
N VAL A 384 5.17 26.35 3.95
CA VAL A 384 3.94 25.64 3.61
C VAL A 384 2.94 25.89 4.74
N GLU A 385 1.79 26.43 4.40
CA GLU A 385 0.67 26.63 5.32
C GLU A 385 -0.37 25.54 5.18
N LYS A 386 -0.98 25.17 6.31
CA LYS A 386 -2.12 24.27 6.35
C LYS A 386 -3.40 25.05 6.55
N ASN A 387 -4.36 24.87 5.69
CA ASN A 387 -5.72 25.39 5.84
C ASN A 387 -6.52 24.48 6.79
N PRO A 388 -6.92 24.94 8.00
CA PRO A 388 -7.58 24.14 9.01
C PRO A 388 -9.09 23.99 8.78
N THR A 389 -9.64 24.57 7.71
CA THR A 389 -11.08 24.54 7.41
C THR A 389 -11.62 23.11 7.50
N ILE A 390 -12.66 22.91 8.31
CA ILE A 390 -13.35 21.64 8.41
C ILE A 390 -14.23 21.45 7.16
N VAL A 391 -14.05 20.31 6.50
CA VAL A 391 -14.89 19.91 5.38
C VAL A 391 -16.00 19.03 5.91
N THR A 392 -17.24 19.46 5.79
CA THR A 392 -18.41 18.64 6.13
C THR A 392 -18.79 17.78 4.92
N PHE A 393 -19.00 16.51 5.13
CA PHE A 393 -19.33 15.55 4.08
C PHE A 393 -20.23 14.42 4.61
N PRO A 394 -21.09 13.84 3.76
CA PRO A 394 -21.85 12.67 4.13
C PRO A 394 -20.97 11.43 4.11
N THR A 395 -21.09 10.55 5.13
CA THR A 395 -20.48 9.22 5.09
C THR A 395 -21.26 8.27 4.20
N ARG A 396 -22.52 8.58 3.92
CA ARG A 396 -23.39 7.81 3.03
C ARG A 396 -24.22 8.73 2.15
N GLY A 397 -24.43 8.31 0.89
CA GLY A 397 -25.35 8.98 0.00
C GLY A 397 -24.83 10.29 -0.60
N LEU A 398 -23.51 10.45 -0.80
CA LEU A 398 -22.97 11.56 -1.59
C LEU A 398 -23.51 11.49 -3.01
N ASN A 399 -24.31 12.48 -3.40
CA ASN A 399 -24.97 12.49 -4.70
C ASN A 399 -24.26 13.42 -5.68
N LEU A 400 -23.78 12.86 -6.78
CA LEU A 400 -23.10 13.59 -7.87
C LEU A 400 -23.99 13.79 -9.09
N ALA A 401 -25.28 13.47 -9.04
CA ALA A 401 -26.19 13.60 -10.19
C ALA A 401 -26.28 15.05 -10.72
N ALA A 402 -26.09 16.05 -9.87
CA ALA A 402 -26.06 17.46 -10.27
C ALA A 402 -24.81 17.82 -11.11
N HIS A 403 -23.78 17.00 -11.11
CA HIS A 403 -22.48 17.27 -11.75
C HIS A 403 -22.25 16.47 -13.03
N ILE A 404 -23.14 15.53 -13.36
CA ILE A 404 -23.08 14.69 -14.57
C ILE A 404 -24.43 14.66 -15.28
N PRO A 405 -24.45 14.49 -16.59
CA PRO A 405 -25.68 14.18 -17.31
C PRO A 405 -26.11 12.75 -16.98
N VAL A 406 -27.03 12.60 -16.03
CA VAL A 406 -27.64 11.33 -15.66
C VAL A 406 -28.98 11.19 -16.40
N PRO A 407 -29.29 10.03 -16.99
CA PRO A 407 -30.64 9.77 -17.52
C PRO A 407 -31.68 9.89 -16.40
N ALA A 408 -32.82 10.50 -16.73
CA ALA A 408 -33.92 10.63 -15.75
C ALA A 408 -34.30 9.26 -15.15
N GLY A 409 -34.29 9.18 -13.83
CA GLY A 409 -34.60 7.93 -13.08
C GLY A 409 -33.38 7.07 -12.72
N ASP A 410 -32.16 7.44 -13.08
CA ASP A 410 -30.93 6.70 -12.75
C ASP A 410 -29.99 7.43 -11.77
N GLU A 411 -30.55 8.24 -10.87
CA GLU A 411 -29.77 9.01 -9.88
C GLU A 411 -28.93 8.13 -8.94
N THR A 412 -29.33 6.86 -8.74
CA THR A 412 -28.58 5.90 -7.90
C THR A 412 -27.22 5.58 -8.49
N SER A 413 -27.05 5.69 -9.81
CA SER A 413 -25.76 5.47 -10.49
C SER A 413 -24.71 6.56 -10.18
N ALA A 414 -25.13 7.69 -9.61
CA ALA A 414 -24.26 8.81 -9.21
C ALA A 414 -24.13 8.96 -7.70
N THR A 415 -24.62 7.98 -6.91
CA THR A 415 -24.61 8.02 -5.44
C THR A 415 -23.46 7.19 -4.90
N TYR A 416 -22.74 7.74 -3.93
CA TYR A 416 -21.55 7.16 -3.33
C TYR A 416 -21.62 7.05 -1.82
N ASP A 417 -20.97 6.04 -1.26
CA ASP A 417 -20.77 5.88 0.19
C ASP A 417 -19.27 5.94 0.52
N LEU A 418 -18.91 6.62 1.59
CA LEU A 418 -17.53 6.72 2.04
C LEU A 418 -17.07 5.38 2.61
N ILE A 419 -15.92 4.88 2.14
CA ILE A 419 -15.30 3.63 2.62
C ILE A 419 -13.97 3.87 3.34
N ALA A 420 -13.30 4.99 3.05
CA ALA A 420 -12.08 5.36 3.76
C ALA A 420 -11.89 6.89 3.75
N ASN A 421 -11.29 7.39 4.82
CA ASN A 421 -10.88 8.79 4.95
C ASN A 421 -9.47 8.85 5.53
N VAL A 422 -8.58 9.62 4.88
CA VAL A 422 -7.26 9.94 5.42
C VAL A 422 -7.30 11.37 5.95
N ALA A 423 -7.01 11.53 7.22
CA ALA A 423 -6.94 12.81 7.90
C ALA A 423 -5.49 13.16 8.25
N HIS A 424 -5.21 14.45 8.37
CA HIS A 424 -3.91 14.98 8.76
C HIS A 424 -4.05 15.86 10.00
N ASP A 425 -3.28 15.56 11.04
CA ASP A 425 -3.17 16.36 12.26
C ASP A 425 -1.83 17.08 12.36
N GLY A 426 -1.84 18.22 13.03
CA GLY A 426 -0.62 19.00 13.22
C GLY A 426 -0.30 19.95 12.07
N THR A 427 0.96 20.34 11.96
CA THR A 427 1.48 21.27 10.94
C THR A 427 2.01 20.51 9.72
N PRO A 428 2.20 21.16 8.57
CA PRO A 428 2.76 20.50 7.39
C PRO A 428 4.13 19.86 7.62
N GLU A 429 4.90 20.37 8.57
CA GLU A 429 6.26 19.91 8.87
C GLU A 429 6.28 18.85 9.98
N ASN A 430 5.46 19.05 11.02
CA ASN A 430 5.40 18.20 12.21
C ASN A 430 3.97 17.66 12.41
N GLY A 431 3.41 17.05 11.38
CA GLY A 431 2.11 16.43 11.41
C GLY A 431 2.18 14.92 11.27
N SER A 432 1.05 14.28 11.46
CA SER A 432 0.85 12.85 11.25
C SER A 432 -0.44 12.59 10.49
N TYR A 433 -0.46 11.47 9.77
CA TYR A 433 -1.65 11.01 9.06
C TYR A 433 -2.29 9.84 9.80
N ARG A 434 -3.62 9.79 9.77
CA ARG A 434 -4.40 8.64 10.22
C ARG A 434 -5.42 8.26 9.16
N ALA A 435 -5.78 6.98 9.12
CA ALA A 435 -6.80 6.46 8.25
C ALA A 435 -8.05 6.11 9.06
N HIS A 436 -9.21 6.53 8.58
CA HIS A 436 -10.48 5.97 9.01
C HIS A 436 -10.92 4.95 7.97
N ALA A 437 -11.14 3.72 8.40
CA ALA A 437 -11.48 2.59 7.55
C ALA A 437 -12.87 2.08 7.90
N PHE A 438 -13.78 2.04 6.94
CA PHE A 438 -15.09 1.47 7.14
C PHE A 438 -15.02 -0.05 7.07
N HIS A 439 -15.49 -0.73 8.12
CA HIS A 439 -15.60 -2.18 8.18
C HIS A 439 -17.04 -2.61 7.90
N ALA A 440 -17.32 -2.93 6.64
CA ALA A 440 -18.66 -3.22 6.17
C ALA A 440 -19.38 -4.38 6.92
N PRO A 441 -18.71 -5.50 7.26
CA PRO A 441 -19.37 -6.61 7.96
C PRO A 441 -19.97 -6.23 9.33
N GLU A 442 -19.33 -5.34 10.08
CA GLU A 442 -19.81 -4.85 11.38
C GLU A 442 -20.52 -3.50 11.29
N ASN A 443 -20.45 -2.85 10.12
CA ASN A 443 -20.97 -1.49 9.93
C ASN A 443 -20.35 -0.45 10.88
N VAL A 444 -19.06 -0.57 11.15
CA VAL A 444 -18.30 0.21 12.13
C VAL A 444 -17.12 0.89 11.44
N TRP A 445 -16.71 2.04 11.97
CA TRP A 445 -15.50 2.75 11.56
C TRP A 445 -14.35 2.44 12.52
N TYR A 446 -13.17 2.19 11.94
CA TYR A 446 -11.92 2.06 12.68
C TYR A 446 -10.98 3.20 12.30
N GLU A 447 -10.40 3.84 13.31
CA GLU A 447 -9.26 4.74 13.15
C GLU A 447 -7.98 3.93 13.28
N ILE A 448 -7.08 4.10 12.30
CA ILE A 448 -5.80 3.41 12.25
C ILE A 448 -4.70 4.47 12.14
N GLN A 449 -3.88 4.57 13.17
CA GLN A 449 -2.71 5.44 13.20
C GLN A 449 -1.50 4.62 13.64
N ASP A 450 -0.59 4.36 12.73
CA ASP A 450 0.55 3.47 12.94
C ASP A 450 0.08 2.10 13.47
N LEU A 451 0.48 1.72 14.68
CA LEU A 451 0.10 0.44 15.32
C LEU A 451 -1.23 0.51 16.07
N LEU A 452 -1.75 1.70 16.33
CA LEU A 452 -3.00 1.88 17.05
C LEU A 452 -4.18 1.66 16.11
N VAL A 453 -5.06 0.76 16.49
CA VAL A 453 -6.35 0.50 15.81
C VAL A 453 -7.45 0.61 16.87
N GLN A 454 -8.38 1.52 16.66
CA GLN A 454 -9.49 1.75 17.57
C GLN A 454 -10.80 1.98 16.84
N GLU A 455 -11.89 1.54 17.43
CA GLU A 455 -13.23 1.84 16.95
C GLU A 455 -13.55 3.33 17.16
N VAL A 456 -14.19 3.95 16.16
CA VAL A 456 -14.59 5.36 16.21
C VAL A 456 -16.01 5.56 15.70
N LEU A 457 -16.67 6.59 16.19
CA LEU A 457 -17.99 6.96 15.74
C LEU A 457 -17.94 7.68 14.38
N PRO A 458 -18.98 7.54 13.52
CA PRO A 458 -19.03 8.26 12.24
C PRO A 458 -18.85 9.78 12.36
N GLN A 459 -19.28 10.38 13.48
CA GLN A 459 -19.13 11.80 13.77
C GLN A 459 -17.64 12.20 13.89
N GLN A 460 -16.81 11.35 14.49
CA GLN A 460 -15.38 11.59 14.62
C GLN A 460 -14.69 11.56 13.26
N VAL A 461 -15.16 10.70 12.34
CA VAL A 461 -14.66 10.66 10.96
C VAL A 461 -14.97 11.98 10.23
N THR A 462 -16.19 12.52 10.40
CA THR A 462 -16.62 13.74 9.69
C THR A 462 -16.05 15.03 10.27
N LEU A 463 -15.60 15.03 11.52
CA LEU A 463 -14.97 16.17 12.18
C LEU A 463 -13.44 16.20 11.97
N ALA A 464 -12.85 15.14 11.46
CA ALA A 464 -11.42 15.08 11.20
C ALA A 464 -11.02 16.03 10.07
N GLU A 465 -9.79 16.54 10.11
CA GLU A 465 -9.21 17.34 9.03
C GLU A 465 -8.90 16.46 7.82
N THR A 466 -9.94 16.10 7.08
CA THR A 466 -9.86 15.21 5.91
C THR A 466 -8.88 15.71 4.86
N PHE A 467 -8.06 14.81 4.33
CA PHE A 467 -7.07 15.09 3.30
C PHE A 467 -7.35 14.28 2.02
N ILE A 468 -7.73 13.00 2.17
CA ILE A 468 -8.12 12.12 1.08
C ILE A 468 -9.35 11.33 1.50
N GLN A 469 -10.33 11.24 0.62
CA GLN A 469 -11.53 10.45 0.80
C GLN A 469 -11.65 9.44 -0.33
N ILE A 470 -12.07 8.22 -0.02
CA ILE A 470 -12.38 7.19 -1.01
C ILE A 470 -13.84 6.82 -0.84
N TYR A 471 -14.61 7.04 -1.89
CA TYR A 471 -16.02 6.72 -1.97
C TYR A 471 -16.26 5.55 -2.91
N GLU A 472 -17.12 4.64 -2.54
CA GLU A 472 -17.60 3.53 -3.38
C GLU A 472 -18.96 3.85 -3.96
N ARG A 473 -19.12 3.67 -5.28
CA ARG A 473 -20.39 3.89 -5.96
C ARG A 473 -21.39 2.81 -5.57
N ARG A 474 -22.61 3.21 -5.19
CA ARG A 474 -23.69 2.27 -4.92
C ARG A 474 -24.00 1.45 -6.17
N GLN A 475 -24.02 0.14 -6.01
CA GLN A 475 -24.55 -0.76 -7.04
C GLN A 475 -26.06 -0.81 -6.90
N LYS A 476 -26.76 -0.95 -8.04
CA LYS A 476 -28.22 -1.13 -8.07
C LYS A 476 -28.66 -2.39 -7.40
#